data_b9dc7f32f02273234fb17a47ea722585
#
_entry.id   b9dc7f32f02273234fb17a47ea722585
#
_cell.length_a   1.000
_cell.length_b   1.000
_cell.length_c   1.000
_cell.angle_alpha   90.00
_cell.angle_beta   90.00
_cell.angle_gamma   90.00
#
_symmetry.space_group_name_H-M   'P 1'
#
loop_
_entity.id
_entity.type
_entity.pdbx_description
1 polymer ?
#
loop_
_entity_poly.entity_id
_entity_poly.type
_entity_poly.pdbx_seq_one_letter_code
_entity_poly.pdbx_strand_id
1 'polypeptide(L)'
;MKTYDRAYFDRWYRHAGGSKISRGRLDRAVALAVACAEGFLGRPVRTVLDVGCGEGHWRAPLLRLRPGLRYLGLDASDYAVRRFGRARNLHLARFGDLAALRPCPPVDLLVCADVLHYVGDAELKAGLPGLAALCGGVAYLETY
;
A
#
# COMPACT_ATOMS: atom_id res chain seq x y z
N MET A 1 -17.16 10.59 -9.31
CA MET A 1 -16.36 9.62 -8.53
C MET A 1 -15.34 8.99 -9.48
N LYS A 2 -14.06 9.01 -9.15
CA LYS A 2 -12.99 8.48 -10.00
C LYS A 2 -13.09 6.94 -10.02
N THR A 3 -13.11 6.33 -11.20
CA THR A 3 -13.22 4.87 -11.34
C THR A 3 -11.83 4.29 -11.56
N TYR A 4 -11.40 3.42 -10.66
CA TYR A 4 -10.10 2.72 -10.73
C TYR A 4 -10.30 1.35 -11.39
N ASP A 5 -10.61 1.39 -12.68
CA ASP A 5 -10.88 0.21 -13.51
C ASP A 5 -9.62 -0.27 -14.27
N ARG A 6 -9.80 -1.29 -15.11
CA ARG A 6 -8.72 -1.82 -15.96
C ARG A 6 -8.09 -0.73 -16.83
N ALA A 7 -8.89 0.16 -17.41
CA ALA A 7 -8.40 1.21 -18.31
C ALA A 7 -7.50 2.21 -17.55
N TYR A 8 -7.84 2.52 -16.29
CA TYR A 8 -7.00 3.32 -15.42
C TYR A 8 -5.63 2.66 -15.23
N PHE A 9 -5.59 1.37 -14.83
CA PHE A 9 -4.33 0.64 -14.60
C PHE A 9 -3.53 0.44 -15.88
N ASP A 10 -4.17 0.16 -17.01
CA ASP A 10 -3.50 0.04 -18.32
C ASP A 10 -2.83 1.36 -18.70
N ARG A 11 -3.50 2.49 -18.51
CA ARG A 11 -2.96 3.83 -18.84
C ARG A 11 -1.73 4.18 -18.00
N TRP A 12 -1.76 3.91 -16.70
CA TRP A 12 -0.74 4.39 -15.77
C TRP A 12 0.39 3.40 -15.49
N TYR A 13 0.17 2.11 -15.73
CA TYR A 13 1.12 1.05 -15.35
C TYR A 13 1.63 0.22 -16.55
N ARG A 14 0.95 0.23 -17.71
CA ARG A 14 1.27 -0.65 -18.85
C ARG A 14 1.66 0.04 -20.14
N HIS A 15 1.50 1.37 -20.27
CA HIS A 15 1.93 2.07 -21.48
C HIS A 15 3.46 2.20 -21.55
N ALA A 16 4.00 1.90 -22.73
CA ALA A 16 5.44 1.83 -23.03
C ALA A 16 6.22 3.16 -22.88
N GLY A 17 5.55 4.27 -22.62
CA GLY A 17 6.17 5.59 -22.40
C GLY A 17 5.95 6.18 -21.02
N GLY A 18 5.29 5.49 -20.09
CA GLY A 18 4.81 6.12 -18.87
C GLY A 18 4.51 5.22 -17.69
N SER A 19 5.26 4.14 -17.48
CA SER A 19 5.16 3.48 -16.18
C SER A 19 5.60 4.48 -15.11
N LYS A 20 4.65 5.03 -14.35
CA LYS A 20 4.94 5.90 -13.20
C LYS A 20 5.84 5.22 -12.16
N ILE A 21 5.93 3.91 -12.22
CA ILE A 21 6.75 3.09 -11.33
C ILE A 21 7.88 2.44 -12.13
N SER A 22 9.01 3.12 -12.25
CA SER A 22 10.22 2.40 -12.67
C SER A 22 10.56 1.38 -11.58
N ARG A 23 10.86 0.14 -11.97
CA ARG A 23 11.26 -0.92 -11.02
C ARG A 23 12.37 -0.46 -10.08
N GLY A 24 13.37 0.25 -10.59
CA GLY A 24 14.47 0.75 -9.78
C GLY A 24 14.04 1.82 -8.76
N ARG A 25 13.06 2.68 -9.07
CA ARG A 25 12.50 3.63 -8.09
C ARG A 25 11.75 2.90 -6.99
N LEU A 26 10.90 1.93 -7.36
CA LEU A 26 10.15 1.13 -6.38
C LEU A 26 11.08 0.33 -5.47
N ASP A 27 12.08 -0.35 -6.03
CA ASP A 27 13.03 -1.13 -5.24
C ASP A 27 13.79 -0.26 -4.23
N ARG A 28 14.17 0.98 -4.61
CA ARG A 28 14.80 1.94 -3.68
C ARG A 28 13.84 2.42 -2.59
N ALA A 29 12.59 2.74 -2.95
CA ALA A 29 11.57 3.15 -1.97
C ALA A 29 11.30 2.04 -0.94
N VAL A 30 11.16 0.81 -1.41
CA VAL A 30 10.99 -0.36 -0.55
C VAL A 30 12.20 -0.57 0.37
N ALA A 31 13.42 -0.49 -0.17
CA ALA A 31 14.64 -0.62 0.63
C ALA A 31 14.74 0.46 1.70
N LEU A 32 14.44 1.72 1.36
CA LEU A 32 14.41 2.83 2.30
C LEU A 32 13.37 2.61 3.41
N ALA A 33 12.14 2.26 3.05
CA ALA A 33 11.06 2.05 4.01
C ALA A 33 11.38 0.91 4.98
N VAL A 34 11.90 -0.21 4.46
CA VAL A 34 12.32 -1.35 5.30
C VAL A 34 13.48 -0.97 6.21
N ALA A 35 14.52 -0.29 5.71
CA ALA A 35 15.66 0.13 6.51
C ALA A 35 15.26 1.08 7.65
N CYS A 36 14.40 2.06 7.36
CA CYS A 36 13.87 2.97 8.38
C CYS A 36 13.06 2.23 9.45
N ALA A 37 12.17 1.33 9.02
CA ALA A 37 11.34 0.55 9.96
C ALA A 37 12.22 -0.34 10.86
N GLU A 38 13.19 -1.04 10.30
CA GLU A 38 14.10 -1.93 11.05
C GLU A 38 15.03 -1.15 11.97
N GLY A 39 15.51 0.02 11.53
CA GLY A 39 16.29 0.92 12.40
C GLY A 39 15.48 1.40 13.60
N PHE A 40 14.21 1.74 13.41
CA PHE A 40 13.30 2.11 14.48
C PHE A 40 12.95 0.94 15.41
N LEU A 41 12.64 -0.23 14.83
CA LEU A 41 12.19 -1.41 15.60
C LEU A 41 13.35 -2.17 16.28
N GLY A 42 14.58 -1.99 15.84
CA GLY A 42 15.73 -2.79 16.28
C GLY A 42 15.66 -4.27 15.89
N ARG A 43 14.81 -4.61 14.91
CA ARG A 43 14.60 -5.98 14.42
C ARG A 43 14.04 -5.98 12.99
N PRO A 44 14.13 -7.13 12.28
CA PRO A 44 13.52 -7.23 10.94
C PRO A 44 12.01 -6.97 10.94
N VAL A 45 11.53 -6.32 9.87
CA VAL A 45 10.10 -6.13 9.59
C VAL A 45 9.42 -7.48 9.37
N ARG A 46 8.30 -7.72 10.04
CA ARG A 46 7.51 -8.96 9.97
C ARG A 46 6.14 -8.77 9.37
N THR A 47 5.57 -7.56 9.47
CA THR A 47 4.22 -7.26 9.01
C THR A 47 4.18 -5.95 8.25
N VAL A 48 3.50 -5.97 7.09
CA VAL A 48 3.28 -4.80 6.25
C VAL A 48 1.81 -4.68 5.89
N LEU A 49 1.27 -3.48 6.04
CA LEU A 49 -0.01 -3.06 5.48
C LEU A 49 0.26 -2.02 4.38
N ASP A 50 -0.25 -2.29 3.18
CA ASP A 50 -0.14 -1.42 2.00
C ASP A 50 -1.53 -0.87 1.66
N VAL A 51 -1.76 0.40 2.00
CA VAL A 51 -3.05 1.10 1.83
C VAL A 51 -3.06 1.83 0.49
N GLY A 52 -4.07 1.54 -0.33
CA GLY A 52 -4.13 1.98 -1.72
C GLY A 52 -3.11 1.24 -2.59
N CYS A 53 -2.96 -0.06 -2.34
CA CYS A 53 -1.92 -0.91 -2.92
C CYS A 53 -2.03 -1.10 -4.45
N GLY A 54 -3.15 -0.67 -5.08
CA GLY A 54 -3.42 -0.93 -6.48
C GLY A 54 -3.30 -2.42 -6.80
N GLU A 55 -2.45 -2.76 -7.76
CA GLU A 55 -2.18 -4.15 -8.12
C GLU A 55 -1.20 -4.86 -7.16
N GLY A 56 -0.79 -4.24 -6.04
CA GLY A 56 0.11 -4.82 -5.05
C GLY A 56 1.57 -4.87 -5.49
N HIS A 57 2.07 -3.82 -6.10
CA HIS A 57 3.44 -3.76 -6.64
C HIS A 57 4.53 -3.79 -5.55
N TRP A 58 4.25 -3.30 -4.36
CA TRP A 58 5.18 -3.32 -3.22
C TRP A 58 5.47 -4.73 -2.70
N ARG A 59 4.52 -5.66 -2.87
CA ARG A 59 4.62 -7.01 -2.31
C ARG A 59 5.86 -7.77 -2.75
N ALA A 60 6.13 -7.84 -4.06
CA ALA A 60 7.23 -8.64 -4.58
C ALA A 60 8.61 -8.16 -4.09
N PRO A 61 8.98 -6.87 -4.18
CA PRO A 61 10.24 -6.39 -3.63
C PRO A 61 10.35 -6.52 -2.11
N LEU A 62 9.25 -6.34 -1.36
CA LEU A 62 9.23 -6.59 0.09
C LEU A 62 9.58 -8.03 0.42
N LEU A 63 8.96 -9.00 -0.25
CA LEU A 63 9.23 -10.43 -0.04
C LEU A 63 10.64 -10.86 -0.51
N ARG A 64 11.23 -10.17 -1.49
CA ARG A 64 12.65 -10.40 -1.84
C ARG A 64 13.59 -9.99 -0.71
N LEU A 65 13.31 -8.86 -0.04
CA LEU A 65 14.12 -8.41 1.09
C LEU A 65 13.85 -9.20 2.37
N ARG A 66 12.61 -9.59 2.61
CA ARG A 66 12.18 -10.28 3.82
C ARG A 66 11.20 -11.41 3.47
N PRO A 67 11.68 -12.61 3.11
CA PRO A 67 10.83 -13.73 2.63
C PRO A 67 9.76 -14.19 3.61
N GLY A 68 9.98 -14.05 4.92
CA GLY A 68 9.01 -14.40 5.98
C GLY A 68 8.01 -13.30 6.33
N LEU A 69 8.01 -12.17 5.64
CA LEU A 69 7.14 -11.04 5.88
C LEU A 69 5.67 -11.36 5.53
N ARG A 70 4.74 -10.96 6.39
CA ARG A 70 3.30 -11.01 6.12
C ARG A 70 2.86 -9.68 5.51
N TYR A 71 2.38 -9.73 4.28
CA TYR A 71 1.89 -8.59 3.52
C TYR A 71 0.37 -8.63 3.42
N LEU A 72 -0.29 -7.50 3.66
CA LEU A 72 -1.70 -7.25 3.41
C LEU A 72 -1.84 -5.99 2.57
N GLY A 73 -2.48 -6.07 1.41
CA GLY A 73 -2.82 -4.92 0.58
C GLY A 73 -4.31 -4.58 0.69
N LEU A 74 -4.62 -3.30 0.79
CA LEU A 74 -5.97 -2.75 0.75
C LEU A 74 -6.10 -1.78 -0.41
N ASP A 75 -7.15 -1.91 -1.21
CA ASP A 75 -7.44 -0.99 -2.31
C ASP A 75 -8.94 -0.83 -2.52
N ALA A 76 -9.35 0.34 -3.01
CA ALA A 76 -10.74 0.63 -3.36
C ALA A 76 -11.13 0.12 -4.75
N SER A 77 -10.17 -0.38 -5.54
CA SER A 77 -10.40 -0.91 -6.88
C SER A 77 -10.87 -2.36 -6.83
N ASP A 78 -12.15 -2.55 -7.15
CA ASP A 78 -12.71 -3.89 -7.35
C ASP A 78 -11.98 -4.68 -8.46
N TYR A 79 -11.53 -4.01 -9.53
CA TYR A 79 -10.72 -4.63 -10.58
C TYR A 79 -9.40 -5.20 -10.04
N ALA A 80 -8.63 -4.40 -9.30
CA ALA A 80 -7.34 -4.83 -8.76
C ALA A 80 -7.49 -6.02 -7.80
N VAL A 81 -8.48 -5.94 -6.91
CA VAL A 81 -8.75 -6.99 -5.93
C VAL A 81 -9.24 -8.28 -6.58
N ARG A 82 -10.21 -8.23 -7.51
CA ARG A 82 -10.68 -9.44 -8.23
C ARG A 82 -9.56 -10.12 -9.01
N ARG A 83 -8.70 -9.34 -9.66
CA ARG A 83 -7.64 -9.88 -10.52
C ARG A 83 -6.44 -10.42 -9.75
N PHE A 84 -6.02 -9.74 -8.70
CA PHE A 84 -4.76 -10.02 -8.00
C PHE A 84 -4.93 -10.40 -6.52
N GLY A 85 -6.12 -10.23 -5.95
CA GLY A 85 -6.38 -10.38 -4.51
C GLY A 85 -5.90 -11.71 -3.97
N ARG A 86 -6.33 -12.82 -4.58
CA ARG A 86 -5.93 -14.17 -4.14
C ARG A 86 -4.41 -14.40 -4.22
N ALA A 87 -3.77 -13.97 -5.31
CA ALA A 87 -2.35 -14.23 -5.54
C ALA A 87 -1.44 -13.31 -4.72
N ARG A 88 -1.91 -12.10 -4.37
CA ARG A 88 -1.09 -11.06 -3.74
C ARG A 88 -1.58 -10.63 -2.37
N ASN A 89 -2.63 -11.27 -1.84
CA ASN A 89 -3.28 -10.94 -0.57
C ASN A 89 -3.80 -9.50 -0.55
N LEU A 90 -4.62 -9.12 -1.57
CA LEU A 90 -5.27 -7.82 -1.66
C LEU A 90 -6.74 -7.94 -1.29
N HIS A 91 -7.25 -6.96 -0.55
CA HIS A 91 -8.63 -6.91 -0.10
C HIS A 91 -9.27 -5.57 -0.43
N LEU A 92 -10.57 -5.58 -0.70
CA LEU A 92 -11.34 -4.40 -1.01
C LEU A 92 -11.57 -3.57 0.26
N ALA A 93 -11.12 -2.32 0.23
CA ALA A 93 -11.35 -1.37 1.32
C ALA A 93 -11.23 0.06 0.81
N ARG A 94 -12.08 0.96 1.29
CA ARG A 94 -11.94 2.39 1.08
C ARG A 94 -11.09 2.99 2.19
N PHE A 95 -10.39 4.06 1.88
CA PHE A 95 -9.54 4.76 2.84
C PHE A 95 -10.34 5.22 4.08
N GLY A 96 -11.54 5.77 3.87
CA GLY A 96 -12.42 6.25 4.94
C GLY A 96 -12.92 5.18 5.91
N ASP A 97 -12.90 3.90 5.49
CA ASP A 97 -13.42 2.80 6.28
C ASP A 97 -12.37 2.16 7.22
N LEU A 98 -11.11 2.59 7.15
CA LEU A 98 -9.99 1.96 7.87
C LEU A 98 -10.19 1.89 9.39
N ALA A 99 -10.79 2.92 9.98
CA ALA A 99 -11.04 2.96 11.42
C ALA A 99 -12.07 1.89 11.87
N ALA A 100 -13.07 1.61 11.03
CA ALA A 100 -14.13 0.63 11.30
C ALA A 100 -13.69 -0.79 10.95
N LEU A 101 -12.98 -0.98 9.84
CA LEU A 101 -12.60 -2.29 9.32
C LEU A 101 -11.60 -3.03 10.19
N ARG A 102 -10.63 -2.33 10.75
CA ARG A 102 -9.52 -2.92 11.53
C ARG A 102 -9.01 -4.23 10.92
N PRO A 103 -8.51 -4.22 9.68
CA PRO A 103 -8.26 -5.42 8.88
C PRO A 103 -7.15 -6.32 9.43
N CYS A 104 -6.32 -5.77 10.31
CA CYS A 104 -5.21 -6.46 10.95
C CYS A 104 -4.83 -5.75 12.26
N PRO A 105 -4.05 -6.40 13.14
CA PRO A 105 -3.34 -5.70 14.22
C PRO A 105 -2.38 -4.63 13.69
N PRO A 106 -1.93 -3.68 14.52
CA PRO A 106 -0.92 -2.70 14.12
C PRO A 106 0.31 -3.39 13.51
N VAL A 107 0.79 -2.85 12.38
CA VAL A 107 1.87 -3.44 11.59
C VAL A 107 3.22 -2.77 11.84
N ASP A 108 4.31 -3.47 11.55
CA ASP A 108 5.66 -2.94 11.65
C ASP A 108 5.95 -1.84 10.65
N LEU A 109 5.45 -1.99 9.42
CA LEU A 109 5.56 -1.01 8.33
C LEU A 109 4.19 -0.81 7.67
N LEU A 110 3.71 0.42 7.71
CA LEU A 110 2.53 0.85 6.97
C LEU A 110 3.00 1.60 5.73
N VAL A 111 2.49 1.22 4.56
CA VAL A 111 2.75 1.89 3.29
C VAL A 111 1.46 2.55 2.81
N CYS A 112 1.54 3.82 2.40
CA CYS A 112 0.48 4.53 1.71
C CYS A 112 1.14 5.45 0.68
N ALA A 113 1.47 4.87 -0.48
CA ALA A 113 2.24 5.53 -1.51
C ALA A 113 1.36 5.89 -2.71
N ASP A 114 1.41 7.16 -3.11
CA ASP A 114 0.72 7.68 -4.29
C ASP A 114 -0.83 7.59 -4.21
N VAL A 115 -1.40 7.76 -3.01
CA VAL A 115 -2.83 7.55 -2.72
C VAL A 115 -3.51 8.80 -2.19
N LEU A 116 -2.93 9.48 -1.20
CA LEU A 116 -3.62 10.52 -0.41
C LEU A 116 -4.16 11.67 -1.26
N HIS A 117 -3.49 12.03 -2.35
CA HIS A 117 -3.93 13.08 -3.28
C HIS A 117 -5.14 12.68 -4.15
N TYR A 118 -5.58 11.42 -4.10
CA TYR A 118 -6.82 10.95 -4.73
C TYR A 118 -8.00 10.86 -3.77
N VAL A 119 -7.74 10.96 -2.46
CA VAL A 119 -8.75 10.84 -1.40
C VAL A 119 -9.36 12.22 -1.13
N GLY A 120 -10.68 12.33 -1.12
CA GLY A 120 -11.36 13.57 -0.79
C GLY A 120 -11.24 13.91 0.71
N ASP A 121 -11.32 15.21 1.05
CA ASP A 121 -11.11 15.71 2.41
C ASP A 121 -11.94 15.00 3.49
N ALA A 122 -13.21 14.73 3.20
CA ALA A 122 -14.09 14.05 4.15
C ALA A 122 -13.64 12.60 4.40
N GLU A 123 -13.27 11.89 3.34
CA GLU A 123 -12.77 10.52 3.42
C GLU A 123 -11.39 10.48 4.09
N LEU A 124 -10.53 11.48 3.81
CA LEU A 124 -9.24 11.62 4.44
C LEU A 124 -9.39 11.81 5.97
N LYS A 125 -10.26 12.73 6.40
CA LYS A 125 -10.55 12.95 7.82
C LYS A 125 -11.09 11.70 8.52
N ALA A 126 -11.93 10.93 7.84
CA ALA A 126 -12.47 9.68 8.38
C ALA A 126 -11.44 8.57 8.49
N GLY A 127 -10.54 8.44 7.51
CA GLY A 127 -9.59 7.33 7.42
C GLY A 127 -8.28 7.54 8.21
N LEU A 128 -7.81 8.78 8.38
CA LEU A 128 -6.53 9.06 9.06
C LEU A 128 -6.43 8.47 10.48
N PRO A 129 -7.45 8.55 11.34
CA PRO A 129 -7.40 7.89 12.65
C PRO A 129 -7.19 6.37 12.55
N GLY A 130 -7.85 5.74 11.57
CA GLY A 130 -7.68 4.31 11.29
C GLY A 130 -6.28 3.98 10.79
N LEU A 131 -5.75 4.79 9.86
CA LEU A 131 -4.38 4.65 9.38
C LEU A 131 -3.36 4.74 10.52
N ALA A 132 -3.51 5.75 11.39
CA ALA A 132 -2.63 5.92 12.55
C ALA A 132 -2.71 4.74 13.53
N ALA A 133 -3.91 4.23 13.81
CA ALA A 133 -4.12 3.10 14.71
C ALA A 133 -3.53 1.78 14.17
N LEU A 134 -3.42 1.63 12.85
CA LEU A 134 -2.85 0.46 12.18
C LEU A 134 -1.32 0.52 12.05
N CYS A 135 -0.69 1.66 12.32
CA CYS A 135 0.76 1.84 12.31
C CYS A 135 1.36 1.54 13.68
N GLY A 136 1.98 0.38 13.85
CA GLY A 136 2.67 0.00 15.08
C GLY A 136 4.17 0.35 15.09
N GLY A 137 4.74 0.60 13.93
CA GLY A 137 6.16 0.94 13.76
C GLY A 137 6.33 2.22 12.93
N VAL A 138 6.63 2.09 11.66
CA VAL A 138 6.89 3.21 10.74
C VAL A 138 5.84 3.29 9.64
N ALA A 139 5.41 4.50 9.29
CA ALA A 139 4.59 4.76 8.13
C ALA A 139 5.45 5.37 7.00
N TYR A 140 5.42 4.75 5.82
CA TYR A 140 5.93 5.32 4.59
C TYR A 140 4.77 5.96 3.83
N LEU A 141 4.78 7.29 3.75
CA LEU A 141 3.75 8.07 3.05
C LEU A 141 4.40 8.78 1.86
N GLU A 142 3.82 8.61 0.67
CA GLU A 142 4.24 9.32 -0.54
C GLU A 142 3.02 9.98 -1.17
N THR A 143 3.11 11.30 -1.39
CA THR A 143 2.06 12.11 -2.02
C THR A 143 2.67 13.27 -2.80
N TYR A 144 1.92 13.86 -3.73
CA TYR A 144 2.35 15.02 -4.51
C TYR A 144 1.58 16.26 -4.11
#